data_6a6b584e2b86e2178165b6cd33437cea
#
_entry.id   6a6b584e2b86e2178165b6cd33437cea
#
_cell.length_a   1.000
_cell.length_b   1.000
_cell.length_c   1.000
_cell.angle_alpha   90.00
_cell.angle_beta   90.00
_cell.angle_gamma   90.00
#
_symmetry.space_group_name_H-M   'P 1'
#
loop_
_entity.id
_entity.type
_entity.pdbx_description
1 polymer ?
#
loop_
_entity_poly.entity_id
_entity_poly.type
_entity_poly.pdbx_seq_one_letter_code
_entity_poly.pdbx_strand_id
1 'polypeptide(L)'
;TLGFAEKGYRYINIDDGFFGGRDENERLLPHPKRFANGLAPLVKYIHALGLKASIYTDAGANTCASYWANPKDSLGIGVGLYGHDKGDLTMYFDELDFDFIKVDYCGAEARNNIDRLDLDEEERFKQIAKAIKDVKKKDVSWNICRWAFPGTWACDISSSWRMSEDIYLGWESVKSIISQN
;
A
#
# COMPACT_ATOMS: atom_id res chain seq x y z
N THR A 1 -18.09 15.28 -15.62
CA THR A 1 -17.64 14.76 -14.31
C THR A 1 -18.77 13.94 -13.69
N LEU A 2 -18.45 12.81 -13.05
CA LEU A 2 -19.45 11.95 -12.42
C LEU A 2 -19.87 12.42 -11.01
N GLY A 3 -19.40 13.59 -10.55
CA GLY A 3 -19.76 14.18 -9.25
C GLY A 3 -19.21 13.47 -8.01
N PHE A 4 -18.32 12.50 -8.16
CA PHE A 4 -17.80 11.72 -7.03
C PHE A 4 -17.03 12.59 -6.01
N ALA A 5 -16.24 13.55 -6.47
CA ALA A 5 -15.48 14.42 -5.59
C ALA A 5 -16.40 15.27 -4.68
N GLU A 6 -17.55 15.72 -5.18
CA GLU A 6 -18.57 16.46 -4.44
C GLU A 6 -19.24 15.60 -3.35
N LYS A 7 -19.22 14.26 -3.53
CA LYS A 7 -19.73 13.28 -2.58
C LYS A 7 -18.66 12.76 -1.60
N GLY A 8 -17.46 13.36 -1.62
CA GLY A 8 -16.39 13.02 -0.69
C GLY A 8 -15.36 11.99 -1.19
N TYR A 9 -15.52 11.43 -2.40
CA TYR A 9 -14.55 10.52 -3.00
C TYR A 9 -13.38 11.32 -3.55
N ARG A 10 -12.39 11.63 -2.71
CA ARG A 10 -11.30 12.55 -3.04
C ARG A 10 -9.96 11.89 -3.29
N TYR A 11 -9.81 10.60 -3.01
CA TYR A 11 -8.57 9.88 -3.19
C TYR A 11 -8.53 9.13 -4.53
N ILE A 12 -7.43 9.26 -5.25
CA ILE A 12 -7.07 8.42 -6.39
C ILE A 12 -6.01 7.46 -5.92
N ASN A 13 -6.35 6.18 -5.88
CA ASN A 13 -5.49 5.13 -5.33
C ASN A 13 -4.75 4.41 -6.45
N ILE A 14 -3.42 4.34 -6.34
CA ILE A 14 -2.56 3.47 -7.14
C ILE A 14 -2.34 2.21 -6.30
N ASP A 15 -2.92 1.10 -6.72
CA ASP A 15 -2.77 -0.19 -6.04
C ASP A 15 -1.53 -0.95 -6.55
N ASP A 16 -1.37 -2.22 -6.18
CA ASP A 16 -0.22 -3.06 -6.51
C ASP A 16 0.09 -3.14 -8.02
N GLY A 17 1.32 -3.48 -8.36
CA GLY A 17 1.78 -3.66 -9.74
C GLY A 17 2.33 -2.40 -10.41
N PHE A 18 2.63 -1.33 -9.69
CA PHE A 18 3.30 -0.15 -10.22
C PHE A 18 4.83 -0.24 -10.11
N PHE A 19 5.37 -1.24 -9.45
CA PHE A 19 6.78 -1.41 -9.18
C PHE A 19 7.58 -1.84 -10.41
N GLY A 20 8.79 -1.32 -10.54
CA GLY A 20 9.81 -1.69 -11.52
C GLY A 20 11.07 -2.32 -10.91
N GLY A 21 11.01 -2.66 -9.62
CA GLY A 21 12.16 -3.17 -8.86
C GLY A 21 12.83 -2.07 -8.04
N ARG A 22 14.09 -2.31 -7.66
CA ARG A 22 14.96 -1.34 -6.97
C ARG A 22 16.21 -1.08 -7.80
N ASP A 23 16.78 0.10 -7.66
CA ASP A 23 18.08 0.44 -8.26
C ASP A 23 19.26 -0.05 -7.39
N GLU A 24 20.48 0.27 -7.80
CA GLU A 24 21.72 -0.08 -7.10
C GLU A 24 21.85 0.54 -5.69
N ASN A 25 21.05 1.56 -5.40
CA ASN A 25 20.97 2.22 -4.10
C ASN A 25 19.74 1.78 -3.29
N GLU A 26 19.14 0.64 -3.64
CA GLU A 26 17.93 0.08 -3.02
C GLU A 26 16.69 0.98 -3.13
N ARG A 27 16.71 1.99 -3.99
CA ARG A 27 15.58 2.89 -4.21
C ARG A 27 14.54 2.24 -5.12
N LEU A 28 13.27 2.30 -4.74
CA LEU A 28 12.16 1.82 -5.56
C LEU A 28 12.08 2.58 -6.89
N LEU A 29 11.86 1.82 -7.95
CA LEU A 29 11.62 2.34 -9.30
C LEU A 29 10.17 2.06 -9.70
N PRO A 30 9.50 3.00 -10.37
CA PRO A 30 8.21 2.74 -10.98
C PRO A 30 8.38 1.85 -12.23
N HIS A 31 7.33 1.08 -12.55
CA HIS A 31 7.33 0.20 -13.71
C HIS A 31 7.53 1.00 -15.02
N PRO A 32 8.58 0.72 -15.81
CA PRO A 32 9.02 1.60 -16.89
C PRO A 32 8.01 1.75 -18.04
N LYS A 33 7.15 0.74 -18.26
CA LYS A 33 6.11 0.80 -19.29
C LYS A 33 4.80 1.39 -18.78
N ARG A 34 4.42 1.10 -17.54
CA ARG A 34 3.13 1.57 -16.95
C ARG A 34 3.24 3.01 -16.50
N PHE A 35 4.40 3.40 -16.00
CA PHE A 35 4.70 4.73 -15.46
C PHE A 35 5.97 5.30 -16.11
N ALA A 36 5.98 5.37 -17.45
CA ALA A 36 7.14 5.79 -18.24
C ALA A 36 7.69 7.17 -17.86
N ASN A 37 6.84 8.05 -17.32
CA ASN A 37 7.21 9.38 -16.85
C ASN A 37 7.43 9.44 -15.32
N GLY A 38 7.47 8.29 -14.64
CA GLY A 38 7.50 8.22 -13.18
C GLY A 38 6.16 8.56 -12.51
N LEU A 39 6.18 8.59 -11.17
CA LEU A 39 4.97 8.86 -10.38
C LEU A 39 4.76 10.36 -10.11
N ALA A 40 5.81 11.16 -10.04
CA ALA A 40 5.71 12.58 -9.66
C ALA A 40 4.77 13.42 -10.58
N PRO A 41 4.81 13.30 -11.93
CA PRO A 41 3.86 14.01 -12.79
C PRO A 41 2.40 13.61 -12.55
N LEU A 42 2.16 12.31 -12.24
CA LEU A 42 0.82 11.81 -11.94
C LEU A 42 0.28 12.39 -10.64
N VAL A 43 1.08 12.40 -9.57
CA VAL A 43 0.68 13.00 -8.28
C VAL A 43 0.37 14.48 -8.45
N LYS A 44 1.23 15.24 -9.15
CA LYS A 44 0.97 16.66 -9.46
C LYS A 44 -0.32 16.86 -10.22
N TYR A 45 -0.63 16.00 -11.17
CA TYR A 45 -1.88 16.07 -11.94
C TYR A 45 -3.10 15.80 -11.05
N ILE A 46 -3.03 14.79 -10.18
CA ILE A 46 -4.10 14.48 -9.21
C ILE A 46 -4.36 15.69 -8.31
N HIS A 47 -3.30 16.29 -7.76
CA HIS A 47 -3.41 17.48 -6.91
C HIS A 47 -3.96 18.69 -7.65
N ALA A 48 -3.59 18.91 -8.91
CA ALA A 48 -4.12 19.98 -9.75
C ALA A 48 -5.64 19.87 -9.99
N LEU A 49 -6.21 18.66 -9.86
CA LEU A 49 -7.65 18.43 -9.90
C LEU A 49 -8.35 18.65 -8.55
N GLY A 50 -7.63 19.07 -7.50
CA GLY A 50 -8.14 19.20 -6.14
C GLY A 50 -8.40 17.88 -5.44
N LEU A 51 -7.77 16.78 -5.92
CA LEU A 51 -7.86 15.45 -5.38
C LEU A 51 -6.59 15.07 -4.61
N LYS A 52 -6.63 13.99 -3.88
CA LYS A 52 -5.52 13.41 -3.11
C LYS A 52 -4.98 12.15 -3.78
N ALA A 53 -3.67 11.98 -3.74
CA ALA A 53 -2.98 10.83 -4.29
C ALA A 53 -2.70 9.78 -3.21
N SER A 54 -2.97 8.52 -3.51
CA SER A 54 -2.71 7.39 -2.64
C SER A 54 -1.84 6.35 -3.34
N ILE A 55 -1.00 5.67 -2.55
CA ILE A 55 -0.08 4.63 -3.01
C ILE A 55 -0.29 3.34 -2.22
N TYR A 56 0.20 2.24 -2.76
CA TYR A 56 0.20 0.91 -2.17
C TYR A 56 1.60 0.48 -1.76
N THR A 57 1.69 -0.35 -0.74
CA THR A 57 2.88 -1.13 -0.39
C THR A 57 2.51 -2.38 0.40
N ASP A 58 3.50 -3.17 0.80
CA ASP A 58 3.35 -4.35 1.65
C ASP A 58 4.28 -4.25 2.87
N ALA A 59 3.84 -4.77 3.99
CA ALA A 59 4.61 -4.80 5.23
C ALA A 59 5.82 -5.74 5.17
N GLY A 60 5.81 -6.72 4.28
CA GLY A 60 6.88 -7.69 4.08
C GLY A 60 7.91 -7.26 3.04
N ALA A 61 8.71 -8.22 2.58
CA ALA A 61 9.73 -8.01 1.55
C ALA A 61 9.14 -7.97 0.13
N ASN A 62 8.03 -8.67 -0.09
CA ASN A 62 7.35 -8.81 -1.39
C ASN A 62 5.92 -8.28 -1.28
N THR A 63 5.33 -7.89 -2.40
CA THR A 63 3.91 -7.52 -2.45
C THR A 63 3.02 -8.67 -2.91
N CYS A 64 1.69 -8.51 -2.85
CA CYS A 64 0.74 -9.51 -3.29
C CYS A 64 0.92 -9.90 -4.77
N ALA A 65 1.38 -8.98 -5.61
CA ALA A 65 1.68 -9.25 -7.03
C ALA A 65 2.74 -10.35 -7.21
N SER A 66 3.60 -10.61 -6.23
CA SER A 66 4.58 -11.71 -6.28
C SER A 66 3.94 -13.08 -6.40
N TYR A 67 2.68 -13.25 -6.00
CA TYR A 67 1.93 -14.51 -6.08
C TYR A 67 1.11 -14.66 -7.36
N TRP A 68 0.64 -13.53 -7.90
CA TRP A 68 -0.30 -13.50 -9.01
C TRP A 68 0.37 -13.16 -10.34
N ALA A 69 1.51 -12.47 -10.30
CA ALA A 69 2.23 -12.08 -11.50
C ALA A 69 2.84 -13.29 -12.20
N ASN A 70 2.91 -13.19 -13.53
CA ASN A 70 3.69 -14.16 -14.29
C ASN A 70 5.14 -14.16 -13.75
N PRO A 71 5.73 -15.34 -13.43
CA PRO A 71 7.10 -15.44 -12.93
C PRO A 71 8.15 -14.70 -13.76
N LYS A 72 7.86 -14.46 -15.05
CA LYS A 72 8.72 -13.69 -15.95
C LYS A 72 8.70 -12.17 -15.69
N ASP A 73 7.67 -11.65 -15.04
CA ASP A 73 7.54 -10.21 -14.81
C ASP A 73 8.08 -9.78 -13.44
N SER A 74 8.39 -10.73 -12.55
CA SER A 74 8.93 -10.54 -11.18
C SER A 74 8.34 -9.34 -10.41
N LEU A 75 7.16 -8.89 -10.81
CA LEU A 75 6.45 -7.81 -10.16
C LEU A 75 6.14 -8.19 -8.71
N GLY A 76 6.42 -7.29 -7.80
CA GLY A 76 6.13 -7.49 -6.38
C GLY A 76 7.24 -8.19 -5.58
N ILE A 77 8.31 -8.71 -6.22
CA ILE A 77 9.44 -9.33 -5.51
C ILE A 77 10.44 -8.25 -5.08
N GLY A 78 10.82 -8.22 -3.79
CA GLY A 78 11.81 -7.31 -3.23
C GLY A 78 11.38 -5.84 -3.18
N VAL A 79 10.09 -5.54 -3.33
CA VAL A 79 9.59 -4.15 -3.40
C VAL A 79 8.68 -3.76 -2.22
N GLY A 80 8.53 -4.64 -1.24
CA GLY A 80 7.85 -4.32 0.02
C GLY A 80 8.72 -3.49 0.97
N LEU A 81 8.12 -3.03 2.06
CA LEU A 81 8.77 -2.12 3.01
C LEU A 81 9.83 -2.79 3.89
N TYR A 82 9.80 -4.11 4.07
CA TYR A 82 10.67 -4.76 5.04
C TYR A 82 12.16 -4.51 4.74
N GLY A 83 12.85 -3.86 5.67
CA GLY A 83 14.24 -3.43 5.51
C GLY A 83 14.40 -2.06 4.82
N HIS A 84 13.35 -1.46 4.28
CA HIS A 84 13.39 -0.22 3.49
C HIS A 84 12.44 0.87 3.99
N ASP A 85 11.78 0.67 5.15
CA ASP A 85 10.72 1.55 5.66
C ASP A 85 11.02 3.04 5.52
N LYS A 86 12.16 3.48 6.06
CA LYS A 86 12.51 4.90 6.08
C LYS A 86 12.71 5.46 4.67
N GLY A 87 13.42 4.74 3.81
CA GLY A 87 13.74 5.19 2.46
C GLY A 87 12.49 5.31 1.61
N ASP A 88 11.68 4.25 1.60
CA ASP A 88 10.48 4.19 0.78
C ASP A 88 9.40 5.18 1.25
N LEU A 89 9.16 5.28 2.56
CA LEU A 89 8.17 6.21 3.11
C LEU A 89 8.60 7.67 2.90
N THR A 90 9.90 7.99 3.01
CA THR A 90 10.41 9.31 2.66
C THR A 90 10.18 9.61 1.17
N MET A 91 10.46 8.65 0.30
CA MET A 91 10.21 8.80 -1.13
C MET A 91 8.73 9.04 -1.42
N TYR A 92 7.83 8.25 -0.83
CA TYR A 92 6.40 8.39 -1.08
C TYR A 92 5.85 9.73 -0.58
N PHE A 93 6.18 10.13 0.64
CA PHE A 93 5.53 11.26 1.28
C PHE A 93 6.28 12.57 1.12
N ASP A 94 7.60 12.58 1.28
CA ASP A 94 8.37 13.84 1.26
C ASP A 94 8.81 14.22 -0.14
N GLU A 95 9.08 13.24 -1.03
CA GLU A 95 9.58 13.53 -2.37
C GLU A 95 8.46 13.51 -3.43
N LEU A 96 7.56 12.52 -3.37
CA LEU A 96 6.47 12.33 -4.33
C LEU A 96 5.15 12.97 -3.90
N ASP A 97 5.04 13.37 -2.63
CA ASP A 97 3.89 14.09 -2.06
C ASP A 97 2.58 13.31 -2.04
N PHE A 98 2.64 11.98 -1.87
CA PHE A 98 1.42 11.19 -1.64
C PHE A 98 0.75 11.57 -0.30
N ASP A 99 -0.57 11.39 -0.22
CA ASP A 99 -1.39 11.77 0.93
C ASP A 99 -1.84 10.58 1.78
N PHE A 100 -1.78 9.39 1.21
CA PHE A 100 -2.28 8.17 1.84
C PHE A 100 -1.51 6.95 1.34
N ILE A 101 -1.39 5.92 2.19
CA ILE A 101 -0.82 4.64 1.81
C ILE A 101 -1.66 3.47 2.32
N LYS A 102 -1.90 2.48 1.46
CA LYS A 102 -2.40 1.16 1.81
C LYS A 102 -1.20 0.25 2.05
N VAL A 103 -1.14 -0.38 3.22
CA VAL A 103 -0.08 -1.33 3.58
C VAL A 103 -0.67 -2.72 3.69
N ASP A 104 -0.33 -3.59 2.75
CA ASP A 104 -0.75 -4.98 2.70
C ASP A 104 0.17 -5.90 3.53
N TYR A 105 -0.14 -7.17 3.63
CA TYR A 105 0.58 -8.13 4.48
C TYR A 105 0.98 -9.43 3.76
N CYS A 106 0.89 -9.50 2.44
CA CYS A 106 1.20 -10.69 1.64
C CYS A 106 2.64 -11.16 1.83
N GLY A 107 3.60 -10.23 1.84
CA GLY A 107 5.03 -10.53 1.95
C GLY A 107 5.53 -10.72 3.38
N ALA A 108 4.65 -10.63 4.38
CA ALA A 108 5.01 -10.74 5.79
C ALA A 108 4.59 -12.08 6.44
N GLU A 109 3.75 -12.87 5.77
CA GLU A 109 3.31 -14.18 6.25
C GLU A 109 4.15 -15.32 5.66
N ALA A 110 4.69 -16.22 6.50
CA ALA A 110 5.55 -17.34 6.09
C ALA A 110 4.91 -18.25 5.05
N ARG A 111 3.62 -18.54 5.18
CA ARG A 111 2.88 -19.45 4.29
C ARG A 111 2.76 -18.95 2.85
N ASN A 112 2.76 -17.62 2.67
CA ASN A 112 2.48 -16.96 1.40
C ASN A 112 3.67 -16.12 0.89
N ASN A 113 4.86 -16.30 1.47
CA ASN A 113 5.98 -15.40 1.30
C ASN A 113 7.18 -16.14 0.72
N ILE A 114 7.67 -15.70 -0.41
CA ILE A 114 8.80 -16.32 -1.11
C ILE A 114 10.05 -16.32 -0.22
N ASP A 115 10.29 -15.26 0.53
CA ASP A 115 11.43 -15.13 1.44
C ASP A 115 11.19 -15.77 2.81
N ARG A 116 10.01 -16.35 3.02
CA ARG A 116 9.62 -17.05 4.25
C ARG A 116 9.76 -16.18 5.51
N LEU A 117 9.45 -14.91 5.41
CA LEU A 117 9.30 -14.04 6.56
C LEU A 117 8.08 -14.49 7.36
N ASP A 118 8.22 -14.52 8.66
CA ASP A 118 7.15 -14.82 9.61
C ASP A 118 7.19 -13.73 10.68
N LEU A 119 6.62 -12.58 10.33
CA LEU A 119 6.69 -11.38 11.14
C LEU A 119 5.53 -11.35 12.13
N ASP A 120 5.79 -10.87 13.34
CA ASP A 120 4.72 -10.49 14.27
C ASP A 120 3.96 -9.29 13.68
N GLU A 121 2.66 -9.48 13.49
CA GLU A 121 1.80 -8.53 12.78
C GLU A 121 1.71 -7.18 13.51
N GLU A 122 1.42 -7.21 14.80
CA GLU A 122 1.26 -5.99 15.61
C GLU A 122 2.57 -5.21 15.68
N GLU A 123 3.66 -5.88 15.96
CA GLU A 123 4.98 -5.26 16.05
C GLU A 123 5.39 -4.67 14.72
N ARG A 124 5.17 -5.40 13.61
CA ARG A 124 5.52 -4.93 12.28
C ARG A 124 4.74 -3.67 11.88
N PHE A 125 3.45 -3.63 12.11
CA PHE A 125 2.65 -2.44 11.81
C PHE A 125 2.97 -1.26 12.74
N LYS A 126 3.36 -1.51 13.99
CA LYS A 126 3.88 -0.46 14.89
C LYS A 126 5.19 0.15 14.39
N GLN A 127 6.10 -0.67 13.84
CA GLN A 127 7.34 -0.18 13.22
C GLN A 127 7.03 0.72 12.02
N ILE A 128 6.11 0.31 11.15
CA ILE A 128 5.66 1.11 10.00
C ILE A 128 5.01 2.42 10.46
N ALA A 129 4.12 2.37 11.45
CA ALA A 129 3.48 3.56 12.01
C ALA A 129 4.52 4.56 12.54
N LYS A 130 5.56 4.06 13.22
CA LYS A 130 6.67 4.89 13.68
C LYS A 130 7.41 5.53 12.51
N ALA A 131 7.73 4.75 11.47
CA ALA A 131 8.43 5.26 10.30
C ALA A 131 7.60 6.31 9.54
N ILE A 132 6.27 6.15 9.45
CA ILE A 132 5.35 7.16 8.89
C ILE A 132 5.39 8.46 9.71
N LYS A 133 5.43 8.38 11.05
CA LYS A 133 5.51 9.56 11.91
C LYS A 133 6.84 10.33 11.76
N ASP A 134 7.89 9.66 11.33
CA ASP A 134 9.23 10.24 11.17
C ASP A 134 9.40 11.00 9.84
N VAL A 135 8.46 10.89 8.87
CA VAL A 135 8.50 11.67 7.63
C VAL A 135 8.14 13.14 7.88
N LYS A 136 8.56 14.04 6.99
CA LYS A 136 8.32 15.48 7.13
C LYS A 136 6.87 15.86 6.89
N LYS A 137 6.21 15.21 5.95
CA LYS A 137 4.79 15.43 5.67
C LYS A 137 3.94 15.03 6.88
N LYS A 138 3.10 15.95 7.37
CA LYS A 138 2.36 15.77 8.63
C LYS A 138 0.98 15.11 8.46
N ASP A 139 0.32 15.36 7.34
CA ASP A 139 -1.08 14.94 7.11
C ASP A 139 -1.17 13.63 6.33
N VAL A 140 -0.36 12.66 6.72
CA VAL A 140 -0.40 11.32 6.11
C VAL A 140 -1.43 10.46 6.82
N SER A 141 -2.36 9.93 6.04
CA SER A 141 -3.27 8.87 6.49
C SER A 141 -2.83 7.52 5.93
N TRP A 142 -3.19 6.42 6.60
CA TRP A 142 -2.85 5.10 6.11
C TRP A 142 -3.82 4.00 6.54
N ASN A 143 -3.79 2.91 5.81
CA ASN A 143 -4.67 1.76 5.98
C ASN A 143 -3.87 0.48 6.21
N ILE A 144 -4.26 -0.28 7.22
CA ILE A 144 -3.81 -1.65 7.43
C ILE A 144 -4.69 -2.57 6.57
N CYS A 145 -4.09 -3.21 5.57
CA CYS A 145 -4.76 -4.17 4.72
C CYS A 145 -4.46 -5.59 5.21
N ARG A 146 -5.26 -6.04 6.15
CA ARG A 146 -5.29 -7.43 6.64
C ARG A 146 -6.66 -8.01 6.33
N TRP A 147 -6.72 -9.26 5.92
CA TRP A 147 -7.98 -9.91 5.45
C TRP A 147 -8.89 -10.39 6.58
N ALA A 148 -8.64 -9.89 7.76
CA ALA A 148 -9.41 -10.08 8.99
C ALA A 148 -9.25 -8.84 9.87
N PHE A 149 -9.99 -8.75 10.97
CA PHE A 149 -9.79 -7.71 11.97
C PHE A 149 -8.38 -7.83 12.59
N PRO A 150 -7.52 -6.84 12.45
CA PRO A 150 -6.12 -6.94 12.90
C PRO A 150 -5.97 -6.91 14.42
N GLY A 151 -6.96 -6.39 15.14
CA GLY A 151 -6.92 -6.20 16.59
C GLY A 151 -7.19 -4.75 16.99
N THR A 152 -7.49 -4.54 18.27
CA THR A 152 -7.80 -3.20 18.81
C THR A 152 -6.61 -2.23 18.73
N TRP A 153 -5.38 -2.74 18.72
CA TRP A 153 -4.16 -1.95 18.56
C TRP A 153 -4.12 -1.15 17.24
N ALA A 154 -4.82 -1.62 16.21
CA ALA A 154 -4.88 -0.91 14.92
C ALA A 154 -5.47 0.50 15.03
N CYS A 155 -6.41 0.70 15.99
CA CYS A 155 -7.03 2.01 16.24
C CYS A 155 -6.02 3.06 16.71
N ASP A 156 -4.95 2.65 17.40
CA ASP A 156 -3.98 3.55 18.00
C ASP A 156 -2.91 4.01 17.00
N ILE A 157 -2.74 3.28 15.91
CA ILE A 157 -1.62 3.49 15.01
C ILE A 157 -2.01 3.83 13.58
N SER A 158 -3.22 3.49 13.12
CA SER A 158 -3.64 3.70 11.72
C SER A 158 -4.90 4.54 11.60
N SER A 159 -5.14 5.07 10.40
CA SER A 159 -6.35 5.85 10.10
C SER A 159 -7.54 4.97 9.77
N SER A 160 -7.28 3.74 9.30
CA SER A 160 -8.30 2.76 8.91
C SER A 160 -7.68 1.37 8.76
N TRP A 161 -8.51 0.35 8.75
CA TRP A 161 -8.10 -1.04 8.50
C TRP A 161 -9.19 -1.83 7.80
N ARG A 162 -8.81 -2.92 7.19
CA ARG A 162 -9.74 -3.91 6.64
C ARG A 162 -10.25 -4.84 7.71
N MET A 163 -11.47 -5.34 7.50
CA MET A 163 -12.14 -6.25 8.42
C MET A 163 -12.31 -7.66 7.84
N SER A 164 -12.12 -7.84 6.54
CA SER A 164 -12.47 -9.08 5.83
C SER A 164 -11.62 -9.31 4.58
N GLU A 165 -11.80 -10.46 3.95
CA GLU A 165 -11.27 -10.81 2.63
C GLU A 165 -11.67 -9.81 1.53
N ASP A 166 -11.04 -9.93 0.36
CA ASP A 166 -11.39 -9.12 -0.80
C ASP A 166 -12.82 -9.39 -1.28
N ILE A 167 -13.52 -8.32 -1.61
CA ILE A 167 -14.81 -8.42 -2.26
C ILE A 167 -14.62 -8.81 -3.73
N TYR A 168 -15.39 -9.77 -4.21
CA TYR A 168 -15.48 -10.10 -5.63
C TYR A 168 -16.90 -9.84 -6.17
N LEU A 169 -17.01 -9.78 -7.48
CA LEU A 169 -18.29 -9.50 -8.15
C LEU A 169 -19.28 -10.64 -7.95
N GLY A 170 -20.11 -10.52 -6.93
CA GLY A 170 -21.13 -11.51 -6.58
C GLY A 170 -21.82 -11.19 -5.27
N TRP A 171 -23.15 -11.39 -5.23
CA TRP A 171 -23.97 -11.06 -4.05
C TRP A 171 -23.56 -11.87 -2.81
N GLU A 172 -23.12 -13.11 -2.98
CA GLU A 172 -22.66 -13.96 -1.88
C GLU A 172 -21.39 -13.38 -1.20
N SER A 173 -20.48 -12.81 -2.00
CA SER A 173 -19.31 -12.10 -1.45
C SER A 173 -19.72 -10.89 -0.61
N VAL A 174 -20.65 -10.10 -1.11
CA VAL A 174 -21.18 -8.93 -0.37
C VAL A 174 -21.82 -9.36 0.95
N LYS A 175 -22.70 -10.39 0.93
CA LYS A 175 -23.34 -10.91 2.15
C LYS A 175 -22.33 -11.44 3.16
N SER A 176 -21.35 -12.22 2.70
CA SER A 176 -20.30 -12.77 3.56
C SER A 176 -19.53 -11.67 4.28
N ILE A 177 -19.15 -10.62 3.56
CA ILE A 177 -18.40 -9.50 4.12
C ILE A 177 -19.26 -8.71 5.12
N ILE A 178 -20.52 -8.44 4.79
CA ILE A 178 -21.44 -7.75 5.70
C ILE A 178 -21.61 -8.54 7.01
N SER A 179 -21.65 -9.87 6.95
CA SER A 179 -21.81 -10.70 8.14
C SER A 179 -20.57 -10.78 9.04
N GLN A 180 -19.41 -10.33 8.55
CA GLN A 180 -18.15 -10.30 9.30
C GLN A 180 -17.92 -8.94 10.01
N ASN A 181 -18.67 -7.92 9.65
CA ASN A 181 -18.61 -6.57 10.20
C ASN A 181 -19.82 -6.31 11.13
#